data_fd91e167752717ec83d5b93f8d052389
#
_entry.id   fd91e167752717ec83d5b93f8d052389
#
_cell.length_a   1.000
_cell.length_b   1.000
_cell.length_c   1.000
_cell.angle_alpha   90.00
_cell.angle_beta   90.00
_cell.angle_gamma   90.00
#
_symmetry.space_group_name_H-M   'P 1'
#
loop_
_entity.id
_entity.type
_entity.pdbx_description
1 polymer ?
#
loop_
_entity_poly.entity_id
_entity_poly.type
_entity_poly.pdbx_seq_one_letter_code
_entity_poly.pdbx_strand_id
1 'polypeptide(L)'
;MKKIFLILVTVLLILPVSSYADHHHDKSIIFYLDMNVASEKAENLDKFVAYLSETVERTEPGTTYYKYFISADKTKVSLLEVYQDDAAALFHVRSFLKAVHRDEFLDTFEITNFQVLGESSEELKLAMADFTDDHRTLIDGFKRK
;
A
#
# COMPACT_ATOMS: atom_id res chain seq x y z
N MET A 1 73.98 15.40 29.76
CA MET A 1 72.79 14.59 30.03
C MET A 1 71.69 15.03 29.08
N LYS A 2 71.48 14.25 27.99
CA LYS A 2 70.43 14.57 26.99
C LYS A 2 69.13 13.84 27.38
N LYS A 3 68.05 14.61 27.71
CA LYS A 3 66.77 14.03 27.98
C LYS A 3 66.06 13.76 26.64
N ILE A 4 65.82 12.49 26.35
CA ILE A 4 65.06 12.07 25.20
C ILE A 4 63.56 12.13 25.59
N PHE A 5 62.83 13.02 24.93
CA PHE A 5 61.37 13.14 25.09
C PHE A 5 60.71 12.14 24.11
N LEU A 6 60.15 11.09 24.65
CA LEU A 6 59.41 10.10 23.88
C LEU A 6 57.97 10.62 23.66
N ILE A 7 57.66 11.07 22.43
CA ILE A 7 56.33 11.49 22.05
C ILE A 7 55.54 10.22 21.68
N LEU A 8 54.59 9.85 22.54
CA LEU A 8 53.66 8.77 22.28
C LEU A 8 52.54 9.29 21.33
N VAL A 9 52.63 8.98 20.05
CA VAL A 9 51.58 9.29 19.09
C VAL A 9 50.46 8.22 19.20
N THR A 10 49.36 8.57 19.85
CA THR A 10 48.18 7.70 19.93
C THR A 10 47.41 7.84 18.62
N VAL A 11 47.52 6.86 17.74
CA VAL A 11 46.72 6.77 16.52
C VAL A 11 45.32 6.29 16.91
N LEU A 12 44.36 7.22 16.94
CA LEU A 12 42.95 6.89 17.12
C LEU A 12 42.38 6.30 15.82
N LEU A 13 42.28 4.99 15.74
CA LEU A 13 41.61 4.28 14.66
C LEU A 13 40.11 4.60 14.72
N ILE A 14 39.65 5.52 13.88
CA ILE A 14 38.24 5.76 13.62
C ILE A 14 37.78 4.64 12.69
N LEU A 15 37.16 3.61 13.25
CA LEU A 15 36.48 2.59 12.47
C LEU A 15 35.20 3.24 11.89
N PRO A 16 34.93 3.12 10.58
CA PRO A 16 33.65 3.56 10.05
C PRO A 16 32.56 2.71 10.69
N VAL A 17 31.68 3.35 11.46
CA VAL A 17 30.42 2.74 11.88
C VAL A 17 29.60 2.61 10.61
N SER A 18 29.62 1.43 9.99
CA SER A 18 28.63 1.06 8.99
C SER A 18 27.29 1.06 9.70
N SER A 19 26.53 2.14 9.52
CA SER A 19 25.10 2.11 9.86
C SER A 19 24.45 1.11 8.92
N TYR A 20 24.30 -0.13 9.41
CA TYR A 20 23.34 -1.05 8.82
C TYR A 20 22.02 -0.33 8.92
N ALA A 21 21.49 0.17 7.79
CA ALA A 21 20.11 0.56 7.69
C ALA A 21 19.31 -0.68 8.09
N ASP A 22 18.65 -0.58 9.23
CA ASP A 22 17.69 -1.59 9.66
C ASP A 22 16.59 -1.55 8.58
N HIS A 23 16.68 -2.49 7.65
CA HIS A 23 15.63 -2.74 6.68
C HIS A 23 14.45 -3.28 7.47
N HIS A 24 13.72 -2.38 8.12
CA HIS A 24 12.38 -2.70 8.59
C HIS A 24 11.65 -3.30 7.39
N HIS A 25 11.45 -4.60 7.42
CA HIS A 25 10.63 -5.30 6.45
C HIS A 25 9.29 -4.56 6.42
N ASP A 26 9.08 -3.75 5.41
CA ASP A 26 7.79 -3.09 5.21
C ASP A 26 6.77 -4.20 4.94
N LYS A 27 5.91 -4.46 5.92
CA LYS A 27 4.88 -5.51 5.85
C LYS A 27 3.62 -5.02 5.12
N SER A 28 3.63 -3.76 4.69
CA SER A 28 2.48 -3.17 4.03
C SER A 28 2.10 -3.95 2.78
N ILE A 29 0.81 -4.14 2.59
CA ILE A 29 0.24 -4.58 1.33
C ILE A 29 -0.41 -3.37 0.68
N ILE A 30 -0.19 -3.21 -0.62
CA ILE A 30 -0.79 -2.14 -1.41
C ILE A 30 -1.67 -2.76 -2.49
N PHE A 31 -2.91 -2.29 -2.57
CA PHE A 31 -3.77 -2.54 -3.72
C PHE A 31 -3.76 -1.30 -4.60
N TYR A 32 -3.46 -1.50 -5.87
CA TYR A 32 -3.51 -0.46 -6.89
C TYR A 32 -4.46 -0.91 -8.00
N LEU A 33 -5.53 -0.14 -8.20
CA LEU A 33 -6.54 -0.40 -9.21
C LEU A 33 -6.63 0.76 -10.19
N ASP A 34 -6.73 0.45 -11.48
CA ASP A 34 -7.26 1.37 -12.48
C ASP A 34 -8.62 0.86 -12.96
N MET A 35 -9.56 1.78 -13.10
CA MET A 35 -10.96 1.47 -13.37
C MET A 35 -11.56 2.45 -14.36
N ASN A 36 -12.43 1.98 -15.25
CA ASN A 36 -13.34 2.84 -16.01
C ASN A 36 -14.61 3.09 -15.20
N VAL A 37 -15.18 4.28 -15.32
CA VAL A 37 -16.44 4.67 -14.68
C VAL A 37 -17.58 4.44 -15.64
N ALA A 38 -18.63 3.72 -15.22
CA ALA A 38 -19.85 3.58 -15.98
C ALA A 38 -20.51 4.95 -16.16
N SER A 39 -20.85 5.33 -17.40
CA SER A 39 -21.29 6.69 -17.75
C SER A 39 -22.53 7.14 -16.98
N GLU A 40 -23.46 6.21 -16.73
CA GLU A 40 -24.70 6.43 -15.96
C GLU A 40 -24.46 6.64 -14.45
N LYS A 41 -23.26 6.30 -13.95
CA LYS A 41 -22.87 6.46 -12.54
C LYS A 41 -22.10 7.75 -12.27
N ALA A 42 -21.60 8.41 -13.31
CA ALA A 42 -20.70 9.57 -13.21
C ALA A 42 -21.29 10.75 -12.41
N GLU A 43 -22.60 10.98 -12.46
CA GLU A 43 -23.26 12.07 -11.76
C GLU A 43 -23.21 11.94 -10.22
N ASN A 44 -23.31 10.70 -9.71
CA ASN A 44 -23.32 10.43 -8.27
C ASN A 44 -21.99 9.88 -7.75
N LEU A 45 -20.95 9.84 -8.59
CA LEU A 45 -19.68 9.23 -8.29
C LEU A 45 -19.04 9.78 -7.01
N ASP A 46 -19.00 11.11 -6.86
CA ASP A 46 -18.38 11.78 -5.70
C ASP A 46 -19.03 11.34 -4.38
N LYS A 47 -20.37 11.22 -4.36
CA LYS A 47 -21.12 10.77 -3.18
C LYS A 47 -20.86 9.30 -2.86
N PHE A 48 -20.81 8.48 -3.89
CA PHE A 48 -20.56 7.05 -3.73
C PHE A 48 -19.13 6.79 -3.23
N VAL A 49 -18.12 7.45 -3.80
CA VAL A 49 -16.73 7.37 -3.34
C VAL A 49 -16.57 7.87 -1.91
N ALA A 50 -17.23 8.97 -1.53
CA ALA A 50 -17.23 9.46 -0.15
C ALA A 50 -17.79 8.41 0.81
N TYR A 51 -18.94 7.80 0.48
CA TYR A 51 -19.55 6.73 1.27
C TYR A 51 -18.62 5.52 1.46
N LEU A 52 -17.95 5.09 0.38
CA LEU A 52 -16.97 3.98 0.43
C LEU A 52 -15.81 4.32 1.36
N SER A 53 -15.23 5.51 1.19
CA SER A 53 -14.08 5.97 1.99
C SER A 53 -14.43 6.09 3.47
N GLU A 54 -15.57 6.70 3.82
CA GLU A 54 -16.04 6.81 5.21
C GLU A 54 -16.33 5.43 5.83
N THR A 55 -16.83 4.49 5.02
CA THR A 55 -17.11 3.13 5.49
C THR A 55 -15.81 2.41 5.85
N VAL A 56 -14.81 2.42 4.97
CA VAL A 56 -13.49 1.80 5.21
C VAL A 56 -12.80 2.47 6.40
N GLU A 57 -12.73 3.81 6.46
CA GLU A 57 -12.11 4.54 7.57
C GLU A 57 -12.69 4.15 8.93
N ARG A 58 -14.01 4.00 9.00
CA ARG A 58 -14.72 3.66 10.24
C ARG A 58 -14.57 2.21 10.66
N THR A 59 -14.49 1.26 9.70
CA THR A 59 -14.61 -0.17 9.99
C THR A 59 -13.32 -0.97 9.86
N GLU A 60 -12.27 -0.38 9.26
CA GLU A 60 -11.04 -1.07 8.90
C GLU A 60 -9.80 -0.36 9.43
N PRO A 61 -9.49 -0.46 10.72
CA PRO A 61 -8.38 0.26 11.34
C PRO A 61 -6.99 -0.15 10.81
N GLY A 62 -6.89 -1.30 10.14
CA GLY A 62 -5.66 -1.75 9.48
C GLY A 62 -5.43 -1.15 8.09
N THR A 63 -6.41 -0.44 7.53
CA THR A 63 -6.28 0.32 6.29
C THR A 63 -5.68 1.69 6.60
N THR A 64 -4.44 1.92 6.17
CA THR A 64 -3.66 3.12 6.52
C THR A 64 -3.71 4.22 5.48
N TYR A 65 -4.14 3.88 4.27
CA TYR A 65 -4.34 4.80 3.16
C TYR A 65 -5.43 4.26 2.25
N TYR A 66 -6.35 5.14 1.82
CA TYR A 66 -7.46 4.76 0.96
C TYR A 66 -7.89 5.97 0.15
N LYS A 67 -7.47 6.07 -1.12
CA LYS A 67 -7.73 7.27 -1.94
C LYS A 67 -8.08 6.95 -3.37
N TYR A 68 -9.12 7.61 -3.83
CA TYR A 68 -9.55 7.64 -5.22
C TYR A 68 -8.99 8.88 -5.92
N PHE A 69 -8.50 8.68 -7.14
CA PHE A 69 -8.03 9.73 -8.04
C PHE A 69 -8.83 9.66 -9.34
N ILE A 70 -9.36 10.78 -9.80
CA ILE A 70 -10.24 10.83 -10.97
C ILE A 70 -9.60 11.63 -12.11
N SER A 71 -9.78 11.15 -13.35
CA SER A 71 -9.39 11.87 -14.56
C SER A 71 -10.24 13.12 -14.77
N ALA A 72 -9.71 14.12 -15.53
CA ALA A 72 -10.41 15.38 -15.76
C ALA A 72 -11.76 15.20 -16.48
N ASP A 73 -11.90 14.20 -17.34
CA ASP A 73 -13.14 13.84 -18.05
C ASP A 73 -14.09 12.95 -17.25
N LYS A 74 -13.70 12.59 -16.01
CA LYS A 74 -14.45 11.73 -15.08
C LYS A 74 -14.74 10.31 -15.60
N THR A 75 -14.00 9.84 -16.58
CA THR A 75 -14.20 8.49 -17.15
C THR A 75 -13.31 7.43 -16.52
N LYS A 76 -12.25 7.84 -15.81
CA LYS A 76 -11.27 6.92 -15.20
C LYS A 76 -11.02 7.27 -13.76
N VAL A 77 -10.87 6.23 -12.96
CA VAL A 77 -10.54 6.32 -11.54
C VAL A 77 -9.37 5.39 -11.24
N SER A 78 -8.36 5.90 -10.52
CA SER A 78 -7.36 5.06 -9.87
C SER A 78 -7.65 5.01 -8.37
N LEU A 79 -7.63 3.83 -7.78
CA LEU A 79 -7.76 3.61 -6.35
C LEU A 79 -6.45 3.09 -5.80
N LEU A 80 -5.94 3.74 -4.77
CA LEU A 80 -4.75 3.33 -4.04
C LEU A 80 -5.13 3.05 -2.58
N GLU A 81 -4.87 1.83 -2.17
CA GLU A 81 -5.14 1.33 -0.82
C GLU A 81 -3.85 0.81 -0.20
N VAL A 82 -3.58 1.14 1.05
CA VAL A 82 -2.43 0.64 1.79
C VAL A 82 -2.89 0.05 3.11
N TYR A 83 -2.53 -1.19 3.32
CA TYR A 83 -2.81 -1.95 4.54
C TYR A 83 -1.55 -2.11 5.37
N GLN A 84 -1.68 -2.10 6.68
CA GLN A 84 -0.54 -2.23 7.58
C GLN A 84 0.20 -3.57 7.43
N ASP A 85 -0.52 -4.62 7.00
CA ASP A 85 0.01 -5.97 6.77
C ASP A 85 -0.98 -6.82 5.94
N ASP A 86 -0.57 -8.04 5.64
CA ASP A 86 -1.35 -9.04 4.90
C ASP A 86 -2.70 -9.36 5.56
N ALA A 87 -2.74 -9.44 6.90
CA ALA A 87 -3.98 -9.73 7.63
C ALA A 87 -5.02 -8.62 7.47
N ALA A 88 -4.58 -7.35 7.46
CA ALA A 88 -5.46 -6.20 7.21
C ALA A 88 -5.98 -6.18 5.77
N ALA A 89 -5.14 -6.50 4.78
CA ALA A 89 -5.55 -6.63 3.39
C ALA A 89 -6.60 -7.75 3.22
N LEU A 90 -6.35 -8.91 3.83
CA LEU A 90 -7.28 -10.03 3.80
C LEU A 90 -8.61 -9.69 4.50
N PHE A 91 -8.56 -8.93 5.60
CA PHE A 91 -9.76 -8.42 6.27
C PHE A 91 -10.59 -7.54 5.35
N HIS A 92 -9.94 -6.59 4.63
CA HIS A 92 -10.60 -5.73 3.64
C HIS A 92 -11.31 -6.55 2.56
N VAL A 93 -10.61 -7.49 1.91
CA VAL A 93 -11.18 -8.36 0.87
C VAL A 93 -12.43 -9.09 1.37
N ARG A 94 -12.35 -9.69 2.55
CA ARG A 94 -13.47 -10.41 3.16
C ARG A 94 -14.65 -9.49 3.52
N SER A 95 -14.35 -8.27 3.95
CA SER A 95 -15.36 -7.25 4.24
C SER A 95 -16.05 -6.81 2.96
N PHE A 96 -15.30 -6.52 1.89
CA PHE A 96 -15.83 -6.13 0.59
C PHE A 96 -16.75 -7.21 0.00
N LEU A 97 -16.34 -8.48 0.04
CA LEU A 97 -17.12 -9.60 -0.49
C LEU A 97 -18.50 -9.75 0.16
N LYS A 98 -18.67 -9.27 1.39
CA LYS A 98 -19.93 -9.31 2.17
C LYS A 98 -20.65 -7.96 2.23
N ALA A 99 -20.04 -6.91 1.66
CA ALA A 99 -20.56 -5.56 1.76
C ALA A 99 -21.82 -5.38 0.95
N VAL A 100 -22.76 -4.62 1.49
CA VAL A 100 -24.03 -4.27 0.79
C VAL A 100 -23.78 -3.43 -0.47
N HIS A 101 -22.68 -2.71 -0.52
CA HIS A 101 -22.29 -1.86 -1.65
C HIS A 101 -21.41 -2.55 -2.69
N ARG A 102 -21.10 -3.84 -2.50
CA ARG A 102 -20.23 -4.60 -3.43
C ARG A 102 -20.75 -4.58 -4.87
N ASP A 103 -22.04 -4.89 -5.04
CA ASP A 103 -22.62 -4.98 -6.38
C ASP A 103 -22.67 -3.58 -7.03
N GLU A 104 -22.99 -2.53 -6.26
CA GLU A 104 -22.93 -1.15 -6.76
C GLU A 104 -21.52 -0.72 -7.14
N PHE A 105 -20.50 -1.17 -6.39
CA PHE A 105 -19.09 -0.93 -6.75
C PHE A 105 -18.75 -1.57 -8.10
N LEU A 106 -19.11 -2.84 -8.30
CA LEU A 106 -18.84 -3.56 -9.54
C LEU A 106 -19.66 -3.04 -10.73
N ASP A 107 -20.84 -2.48 -10.49
CA ASP A 107 -21.65 -1.81 -11.51
C ASP A 107 -21.14 -0.41 -11.86
N THR A 108 -20.43 0.24 -10.92
CA THR A 108 -19.88 1.59 -11.10
C THR A 108 -18.52 1.57 -11.75
N PHE A 109 -17.68 0.59 -11.40
CA PHE A 109 -16.29 0.51 -11.79
C PHE A 109 -15.97 -0.77 -12.56
N GLU A 110 -15.57 -0.63 -13.81
CA GLU A 110 -14.94 -1.70 -14.59
C GLU A 110 -13.45 -1.71 -14.26
N ILE A 111 -12.98 -2.72 -13.54
CA ILE A 111 -11.56 -2.86 -13.18
C ILE A 111 -10.77 -3.24 -14.45
N THR A 112 -9.85 -2.36 -14.86
CA THR A 112 -9.00 -2.56 -16.04
C THR A 112 -7.59 -3.01 -15.69
N ASN A 113 -7.15 -2.73 -14.46
CA ASN A 113 -5.89 -3.18 -13.89
C ASN A 113 -6.04 -3.33 -12.38
N PHE A 114 -5.51 -4.42 -11.82
CA PHE A 114 -5.44 -4.62 -10.38
C PHE A 114 -4.12 -5.29 -10.01
N GLN A 115 -3.33 -4.63 -9.19
CA GLN A 115 -2.04 -5.12 -8.71
C GLN A 115 -2.03 -5.19 -7.19
N VAL A 116 -1.49 -6.28 -6.66
CA VAL A 116 -1.21 -6.46 -5.24
C VAL A 116 0.29 -6.37 -5.03
N LEU A 117 0.75 -5.34 -4.30
CA LEU A 117 2.16 -5.05 -4.09
C LEU A 117 2.52 -5.33 -2.62
N GLY A 118 3.56 -6.10 -2.39
CA GLY A 118 4.03 -6.52 -1.06
C GLY A 118 4.10 -8.04 -0.93
N GLU A 119 4.40 -8.51 0.28
CA GLU A 119 4.55 -9.94 0.56
C GLU A 119 3.18 -10.58 0.87
N SER A 120 2.46 -10.96 -0.19
CA SER A 120 1.14 -11.60 -0.07
C SER A 120 1.25 -13.05 0.39
N SER A 121 0.47 -13.43 1.41
CA SER A 121 0.29 -14.83 1.79
C SER A 121 -0.46 -15.62 0.73
N GLU A 122 -0.37 -16.94 0.76
CA GLU A 122 -1.17 -17.81 -0.11
C GLU A 122 -2.68 -17.64 0.16
N GLU A 123 -3.07 -17.31 1.40
CA GLU A 123 -4.46 -17.05 1.75
C GLU A 123 -4.99 -15.78 1.08
N LEU A 124 -4.19 -14.69 1.08
CA LEU A 124 -4.54 -13.46 0.38
C LEU A 124 -4.61 -13.67 -1.13
N LYS A 125 -3.63 -14.39 -1.74
CA LYS A 125 -3.66 -14.73 -3.17
C LYS A 125 -4.92 -15.50 -3.55
N LEU A 126 -5.30 -16.50 -2.74
CA LEU A 126 -6.53 -17.26 -2.96
C LEU A 126 -7.79 -16.39 -2.85
N ALA A 127 -7.84 -15.47 -1.88
CA ALA A 127 -8.96 -14.57 -1.71
C ALA A 127 -9.09 -13.54 -2.85
N MET A 128 -7.97 -13.22 -3.53
CA MET A 128 -7.90 -12.28 -4.64
C MET A 128 -8.09 -12.92 -6.01
N ALA A 129 -8.10 -14.26 -6.12
CA ALA A 129 -8.05 -14.98 -7.39
C ALA A 129 -9.15 -14.60 -8.41
N ASP A 130 -10.31 -14.18 -7.94
CA ASP A 130 -11.42 -13.71 -8.81
C ASP A 130 -11.20 -12.25 -9.32
N PHE A 131 -10.24 -11.51 -8.75
CA PHE A 131 -9.98 -10.11 -9.09
C PHE A 131 -8.67 -9.93 -9.84
N THR A 132 -7.61 -10.60 -9.39
CA THR A 132 -6.27 -10.51 -9.98
C THR A 132 -5.37 -11.66 -9.57
N ASP A 133 -4.42 -12.00 -10.44
CA ASP A 133 -3.26 -12.85 -10.19
C ASP A 133 -1.93 -12.07 -10.22
N ASP A 134 -1.98 -10.74 -10.40
CA ASP A 134 -0.79 -9.86 -10.47
C ASP A 134 -0.32 -9.47 -9.06
N HIS A 135 0.46 -10.36 -8.44
CA HIS A 135 1.12 -10.15 -7.14
C HIS A 135 2.60 -9.85 -7.33
N ARG A 136 3.08 -8.73 -6.76
CA ARG A 136 4.44 -8.25 -6.92
C ARG A 136 5.11 -7.99 -5.59
N THR A 137 6.30 -8.57 -5.37
CA THR A 137 7.10 -8.36 -4.16
C THR A 137 8.00 -7.13 -4.28
N LEU A 138 8.33 -6.52 -3.15
CA LEU A 138 9.26 -5.39 -3.12
C LEU A 138 10.67 -5.86 -3.47
N ILE A 139 11.31 -5.21 -4.46
CA ILE A 139 12.72 -5.46 -4.78
C ILE A 139 13.60 -4.54 -3.94
N ASP A 140 13.31 -3.24 -3.92
CA ASP A 140 14.05 -2.22 -3.19
C ASP A 140 13.25 -0.92 -3.11
N GLY A 141 13.52 -0.10 -2.11
CA GLY A 141 12.87 1.19 -1.93
C GLY A 141 13.08 1.76 -0.53
N PHE A 142 12.55 2.96 -0.30
CA PHE A 142 12.56 3.57 1.03
C PHE A 142 11.27 4.33 1.29
N LYS A 143 10.91 4.46 2.57
CA LYS A 143 9.82 5.31 3.06
C LYS A 143 10.39 6.31 4.06
N ARG A 144 10.18 7.62 3.83
CA ARG A 144 10.52 8.65 4.82
C ARG A 144 9.37 8.83 5.81
N LYS A 145 9.73 9.04 7.08
CA LYS A 145 8.79 9.41 8.14
C LYS A 145 8.47 10.90 8.06
#